data_7959ea50d1d120b2806fc9191095086a
#
_entry.id   7959ea50d1d120b2806fc9191095086a
#
_cell.length_a   1.000
_cell.length_b   1.000
_cell.length_c   1.000
_cell.angle_alpha   90.00
_cell.angle_beta   90.00
_cell.angle_gamma   90.00
#
_symmetry.space_group_name_H-M   'P 1'
#
loop_
_entity.id
_entity.type
_entity.pdbx_description
1 polymer ?
#
loop_
_entity_poly.entity_id
_entity_poly.type
_entity_poly.pdbx_seq_one_letter_code
_entity_poly.pdbx_strand_id
1 'polypeptide(L)'
;MRSRSPFALVALLVTLASPLAAQVSGPSTAATGQPVQYYPLYGGTLGIAIPAGRLGEEHAAGYHIGGLVEFAVPNQAYALRAEAMYERFPLESGKAGKDVSVVAFGPTIVYQFQRTQRSTFLTGGIAIYHATTEEITVGTTTVERGGGTRPGFNVGTGIAFPLTGFSALAEIRFHVMLAENKPILTLPLSVGAKF
;
A
#
# COMPACT_ATOMS: atom_id res chain seq x y z
N MET A 1 12.12 -25.61 17.11
CA MET A 1 11.49 -24.27 17.13
C MET A 1 10.51 -24.18 15.98
N ARG A 2 9.23 -23.92 16.24
CA ARG A 2 8.19 -23.92 15.20
C ARG A 2 8.24 -22.59 14.46
N SER A 3 8.58 -22.60 13.16
CA SER A 3 8.48 -21.48 12.24
C SER A 3 7.02 -20.98 12.24
N ARG A 4 6.79 -19.78 12.76
CA ARG A 4 5.50 -19.08 12.64
C ARG A 4 5.48 -18.45 11.26
N SER A 5 4.72 -19.06 10.35
CA SER A 5 4.52 -18.55 8.99
C SER A 5 4.02 -17.09 9.03
N PRO A 6 4.64 -16.15 8.33
CA PRO A 6 4.19 -14.75 8.25
C PRO A 6 2.82 -14.61 7.59
N PHE A 7 2.34 -15.64 6.90
CA PHE A 7 1.00 -15.68 6.30
C PHE A 7 -0.14 -15.64 7.33
N ALA A 8 0.10 -16.04 8.58
CA ALA A 8 -0.93 -15.99 9.62
C ALA A 8 -1.29 -14.54 10.02
N LEU A 9 -0.38 -13.59 9.88
CA LEU A 9 -0.63 -12.19 10.24
C LEU A 9 -1.43 -11.45 9.15
N VAL A 10 -1.20 -11.78 7.89
CA VAL A 10 -1.94 -11.18 6.76
C VAL A 10 -3.37 -11.72 6.71
N ALA A 11 -3.57 -13.01 7.02
CA ALA A 11 -4.91 -13.61 7.08
C ALA A 11 -5.78 -13.02 8.21
N LEU A 12 -5.20 -12.59 9.32
CA LEU A 12 -5.93 -12.02 10.44
C LEU A 12 -6.48 -10.61 10.14
N LEU A 13 -5.80 -9.83 9.29
CA LEU A 13 -6.25 -8.50 8.88
C LEU A 13 -7.43 -8.54 7.87
N VAL A 14 -7.54 -9.61 7.09
CA VAL A 14 -8.63 -9.77 6.11
C VAL A 14 -9.93 -10.27 6.76
N THR A 15 -9.84 -11.02 7.86
CA THR A 15 -11.03 -11.61 8.52
C THR A 15 -11.78 -10.63 9.44
N LEU A 16 -11.21 -9.46 9.75
CA LEU A 16 -11.90 -8.42 10.53
C LEU A 16 -12.74 -7.46 9.70
N ALA A 17 -12.72 -7.58 8.37
CA ALA A 17 -13.65 -6.91 7.49
C ALA A 17 -14.99 -7.65 7.44
N SER A 18 -15.70 -7.73 8.57
CA SER A 18 -17.13 -8.01 8.52
C SER A 18 -17.80 -6.96 7.64
N PRO A 19 -18.69 -7.31 6.72
CA PRO A 19 -19.41 -6.32 5.96
C PRO A 19 -20.38 -5.59 6.91
N LEU A 20 -19.90 -4.55 7.58
CA LEU A 20 -20.82 -3.53 8.06
C LEU A 20 -21.45 -2.97 6.79
N ALA A 21 -22.77 -3.16 6.68
CA ALA A 21 -23.57 -2.70 5.57
C ALA A 21 -23.11 -1.30 5.16
N ALA A 22 -22.57 -1.18 3.95
CA ALA A 22 -22.16 0.08 3.37
C ALA A 22 -23.44 0.94 3.22
N GLN A 23 -23.72 1.76 4.19
CA GLN A 23 -24.63 2.87 4.00
C GLN A 23 -23.91 3.87 3.10
N VAL A 24 -24.24 3.81 1.83
CA VAL A 24 -23.80 4.77 0.83
C VAL A 24 -24.39 6.11 1.23
N SER A 25 -23.62 6.90 1.95
CA SER A 25 -23.90 8.31 2.13
C SER A 25 -23.44 9.02 0.86
N GLY A 26 -24.35 9.20 -0.10
CA GLY A 26 -24.17 10.17 -1.17
C GLY A 26 -23.91 11.56 -0.57
N PRO A 27 -23.43 12.55 -1.37
CA PRO A 27 -23.20 13.90 -0.88
C PRO A 27 -24.51 14.44 -0.30
N SER A 28 -24.63 14.46 1.02
CA SER A 28 -25.73 15.08 1.72
C SER A 28 -25.62 16.58 1.49
N THR A 29 -26.53 17.15 0.72
CA THR A 29 -26.80 18.58 0.74
C THR A 29 -27.30 18.88 2.14
N ALA A 30 -26.43 19.43 2.98
CA ALA A 30 -26.77 19.83 4.34
C ALA A 30 -27.79 20.96 4.32
N ALA A 31 -29.05 20.59 4.37
CA ALA A 31 -30.09 21.47 4.87
C ALA A 31 -30.09 21.29 6.39
N THR A 32 -29.86 22.40 7.11
CA THR A 32 -30.04 22.55 8.56
C THR A 32 -29.05 21.83 9.48
N GLY A 33 -27.93 22.47 9.81
CA GLY A 33 -27.31 22.47 11.17
C GLY A 33 -26.88 21.15 11.83
N GLN A 34 -27.05 20.01 11.16
CA GLN A 34 -26.59 18.73 11.73
C GLN A 34 -25.10 18.52 11.45
N PRO A 35 -24.32 18.02 12.41
CA PRO A 35 -22.91 17.69 12.19
C PRO A 35 -22.80 16.67 11.07
N VAL A 36 -22.05 17.00 10.01
CA VAL A 36 -21.77 16.07 8.91
C VAL A 36 -20.93 14.91 9.49
N GLN A 37 -21.51 13.73 9.53
CA GLN A 37 -20.83 12.53 10.02
C GLN A 37 -19.98 11.96 8.89
N TYR A 38 -18.66 12.02 9.06
CA TYR A 38 -17.71 11.45 8.11
C TYR A 38 -17.37 10.03 8.51
N TYR A 39 -17.67 9.10 7.63
CA TYR A 39 -17.31 7.69 7.81
C TYR A 39 -15.97 7.41 7.14
N PRO A 40 -15.12 6.54 7.74
CA PRO A 40 -13.93 6.06 7.07
C PRO A 40 -14.29 5.25 5.83
N LEU A 41 -13.53 5.45 4.75
CA LEU A 41 -13.59 4.61 3.56
C LEU A 41 -12.54 3.50 3.70
N TYR A 42 -12.94 2.28 3.47
CA TYR A 42 -12.06 1.11 3.46
C TYR A 42 -11.79 0.70 2.02
N GLY A 43 -10.62 0.20 1.73
CA GLY A 43 -10.31 -0.21 0.37
C GLY A 43 -9.12 -1.13 0.27
N GLY A 44 -8.90 -1.57 -0.96
CA GLY A 44 -7.75 -2.38 -1.31
C GLY A 44 -7.20 -2.03 -2.68
N THR A 45 -5.94 -2.33 -2.87
CA THR A 45 -5.21 -2.13 -4.12
C THR A 45 -4.47 -3.39 -4.51
N LEU A 46 -4.29 -3.60 -5.79
CA LEU A 46 -3.44 -4.65 -6.35
C LEU A 46 -2.76 -4.14 -7.62
N GLY A 47 -1.61 -4.69 -7.97
CA GLY A 47 -0.90 -4.23 -9.13
C GLY A 47 0.47 -4.85 -9.32
N ILE A 48 1.29 -4.17 -10.12
CA ILE A 48 2.65 -4.52 -10.42
C ILE A 48 3.57 -3.61 -9.63
N ALA A 49 4.58 -4.16 -8.97
CA ALA A 49 5.65 -3.41 -8.33
C ALA A 49 6.91 -3.50 -9.19
N ILE A 50 7.45 -2.36 -9.58
CA ILE A 50 8.68 -2.26 -10.38
C ILE A 50 9.82 -1.90 -9.44
N PRO A 51 10.83 -2.78 -9.26
CA PRO A 51 12.01 -2.46 -8.47
C PRO A 51 12.88 -1.44 -9.23
N ALA A 52 13.49 -0.51 -8.51
CA ALA A 52 14.34 0.51 -9.11
C ALA A 52 15.71 0.61 -8.37
N GLY A 53 16.68 1.24 -9.01
CA GLY A 53 18.03 1.32 -8.48
C GLY A 53 18.64 -0.07 -8.29
N ARG A 54 19.36 -0.27 -7.18
CA ARG A 54 20.04 -1.54 -6.89
C ARG A 54 19.11 -2.76 -6.84
N LEU A 55 17.88 -2.58 -6.33
CA LEU A 55 16.91 -3.66 -6.32
C LEU A 55 16.54 -4.10 -7.75
N GLY A 56 16.42 -3.15 -8.67
CA GLY A 56 16.11 -3.41 -10.08
C GLY A 56 17.28 -4.01 -10.88
N GLU A 57 18.52 -3.99 -10.36
CA GLU A 57 19.66 -4.65 -10.99
C GLU A 57 19.64 -6.18 -10.78
N GLU A 58 18.95 -6.65 -9.76
CA GLU A 58 18.94 -8.05 -9.32
C GLU A 58 17.56 -8.71 -9.42
N HIS A 59 16.48 -7.92 -9.42
CA HIS A 59 15.12 -8.43 -9.33
C HIS A 59 14.25 -7.92 -10.47
N ALA A 60 13.39 -8.80 -10.96
CA ALA A 60 12.37 -8.48 -11.94
C ALA A 60 11.15 -7.79 -11.29
N ALA A 61 10.28 -7.21 -12.14
CA ALA A 61 9.01 -6.68 -11.68
C ALA A 61 8.18 -7.78 -10.97
N GLY A 62 7.61 -7.39 -9.86
CA GLY A 62 6.83 -8.25 -9.00
C GLY A 62 5.37 -7.82 -8.90
N TYR A 63 4.71 -8.24 -7.83
CA TYR A 63 3.34 -7.85 -7.55
C TYR A 63 3.23 -7.01 -6.28
N HIS A 64 2.17 -6.20 -6.26
CA HIS A 64 1.77 -5.33 -5.16
C HIS A 64 0.34 -5.68 -4.73
N ILE A 65 0.12 -5.73 -3.42
CA ILE A 65 -1.21 -5.78 -2.81
C ILE A 65 -1.23 -4.88 -1.59
N GLY A 66 -2.31 -4.12 -1.40
CA GLY A 66 -2.44 -3.19 -0.29
C GLY A 66 -3.86 -3.11 0.25
N GLY A 67 -3.95 -2.70 1.52
CA GLY A 67 -5.19 -2.31 2.18
C GLY A 67 -5.10 -0.88 2.67
N LEU A 68 -6.20 -0.16 2.66
CA LEU A 68 -6.27 1.23 3.08
C LEU A 68 -7.53 1.56 3.90
N VAL A 69 -7.37 2.54 4.78
CA VAL A 69 -8.48 3.22 5.45
C VAL A 69 -8.27 4.71 5.27
N GLU A 70 -9.25 5.40 4.68
CA GLU A 70 -9.15 6.82 4.35
C GLU A 70 -10.19 7.64 5.12
N PHE A 71 -9.77 8.71 5.75
CA PHE A 71 -10.58 9.64 6.51
C PHE A 71 -10.60 10.99 5.79
N ALA A 72 -11.74 11.37 5.24
CA ALA A 72 -11.91 12.69 4.66
C ALA A 72 -11.85 13.76 5.76
N VAL A 73 -11.09 14.83 5.54
CA VAL A 73 -11.09 15.98 6.44
C VAL A 73 -12.19 16.95 6.01
N PRO A 74 -13.11 17.32 6.94
CA PRO A 74 -14.25 18.19 6.63
C PRO A 74 -13.83 19.49 5.95
N ASN A 75 -14.51 19.86 4.87
CA ASN A 75 -14.30 21.12 4.14
C ASN A 75 -12.87 21.32 3.58
N GLN A 76 -12.07 20.25 3.52
CA GLN A 76 -10.71 20.32 2.98
C GLN A 76 -10.58 19.47 1.70
N ALA A 77 -9.62 19.83 0.85
CA ALA A 77 -9.29 19.07 -0.33
C ALA A 77 -8.37 17.86 -0.06
N TYR A 78 -8.06 17.58 1.19
CA TYR A 78 -7.21 16.46 1.58
C TYR A 78 -7.92 15.46 2.49
N ALA A 79 -7.42 14.25 2.49
CA ALA A 79 -7.80 13.16 3.38
C ALA A 79 -6.55 12.57 4.04
N LEU A 80 -6.74 11.95 5.21
CA LEU A 80 -5.73 11.14 5.86
C LEU A 80 -5.98 9.67 5.55
N ARG A 81 -4.95 8.95 5.16
CA ARG A 81 -5.03 7.55 4.80
C ARG A 81 -4.02 6.75 5.62
N ALA A 82 -4.46 5.68 6.26
CA ALA A 82 -3.59 4.65 6.81
C ALA A 82 -3.52 3.51 5.80
N GLU A 83 -2.32 3.02 5.52
CA GLU A 83 -2.09 1.99 4.51
C GLU A 83 -1.20 0.89 5.05
N ALA A 84 -1.49 -0.33 4.59
CA ALA A 84 -0.61 -1.48 4.71
C ALA A 84 -0.43 -2.09 3.33
N MET A 85 0.80 -2.43 2.96
CA MET A 85 1.08 -3.04 1.66
C MET A 85 2.06 -4.21 1.77
N TYR A 86 1.99 -5.07 0.78
CA TYR A 86 2.93 -6.16 0.54
C TYR A 86 3.37 -6.12 -0.93
N GLU A 87 4.67 -6.20 -1.15
CA GLU A 87 5.30 -6.34 -2.45
C GLU A 87 6.21 -7.56 -2.47
N ARG A 88 6.28 -8.25 -3.60
CA ARG A 88 7.23 -9.34 -3.80
C ARG A 88 7.91 -9.18 -5.15
N PHE A 89 9.22 -9.27 -5.13
CA PHE A 89 10.11 -9.14 -6.27
C PHE A 89 10.82 -10.46 -6.51
N PRO A 90 10.49 -11.17 -7.60
CA PRO A 90 11.20 -12.38 -7.96
C PRO A 90 12.62 -12.04 -8.42
N LEU A 91 13.56 -12.93 -8.13
CA LEU A 91 14.92 -12.83 -8.64
C LEU A 91 14.92 -12.89 -10.17
N GLU A 92 15.73 -12.06 -10.81
CA GLU A 92 15.90 -12.12 -12.26
C GLU A 92 16.64 -13.39 -12.68
N SER A 93 16.20 -13.99 -13.81
CA SER A 93 16.78 -15.22 -14.33
C SER A 93 18.30 -15.06 -14.56
N GLY A 94 19.08 -16.01 -14.06
CA GLY A 94 20.55 -16.01 -14.17
C GLY A 94 21.29 -15.20 -13.13
N LYS A 95 20.59 -14.54 -12.21
CA LYS A 95 21.21 -13.89 -11.04
C LYS A 95 21.31 -14.86 -9.87
N ALA A 96 22.29 -14.63 -9.01
CA ALA A 96 22.42 -15.37 -7.75
C ALA A 96 21.76 -14.60 -6.62
N GLY A 97 20.86 -15.25 -5.90
CA GLY A 97 20.14 -14.64 -4.80
C GLY A 97 18.78 -15.28 -4.58
N LYS A 98 17.86 -14.52 -4.04
CA LYS A 98 16.50 -14.96 -3.72
C LYS A 98 15.50 -13.83 -3.90
N ASP A 99 14.24 -14.21 -3.96
CA ASP A 99 13.12 -13.28 -3.97
C ASP A 99 13.16 -12.35 -2.74
N VAL A 100 12.79 -11.10 -2.95
CA VAL A 100 12.66 -10.10 -1.90
C VAL A 100 11.18 -9.79 -1.70
N SER A 101 10.76 -9.79 -0.45
CA SER A 101 9.43 -9.34 -0.04
C SER A 101 9.54 -8.09 0.82
N VAL A 102 8.65 -7.13 0.60
CA VAL A 102 8.57 -5.89 1.37
C VAL A 102 7.16 -5.75 1.93
N VAL A 103 7.07 -5.54 3.24
CA VAL A 103 5.84 -5.14 3.93
C VAL A 103 6.02 -3.70 4.37
N ALA A 104 5.02 -2.85 4.16
CA ALA A 104 5.05 -1.51 4.70
C ALA A 104 3.72 -1.13 5.36
N PHE A 105 3.83 -0.24 6.33
CA PHE A 105 2.68 0.36 7.02
C PHE A 105 2.98 1.81 7.35
N GLY A 106 2.02 2.71 7.12
CA GLY A 106 2.18 4.11 7.46
C GLY A 106 1.03 5.02 7.09
N PRO A 107 1.06 6.27 7.59
CA PRO A 107 0.11 7.31 7.23
C PRO A 107 0.50 7.99 5.91
N THR A 108 -0.52 8.37 5.15
CA THR A 108 -0.42 9.07 3.87
C THR A 108 -1.44 10.22 3.84
N ILE A 109 -1.06 11.35 3.32
CA ILE A 109 -1.96 12.45 2.99
C ILE A 109 -2.36 12.30 1.52
N VAL A 110 -3.65 12.39 1.24
CA VAL A 110 -4.22 12.36 -0.11
C VAL A 110 -4.81 13.73 -0.42
N TYR A 111 -4.24 14.44 -1.38
CA TYR A 111 -4.75 15.73 -1.83
C TYR A 111 -5.54 15.56 -3.12
N GLN A 112 -6.82 15.96 -3.14
CA GLN A 112 -7.72 15.83 -4.29
C GLN A 112 -7.87 17.17 -5.00
N PHE A 113 -7.52 17.22 -6.29
CA PHE A 113 -7.62 18.45 -7.08
C PHE A 113 -9.06 18.82 -7.44
N GLN A 114 -9.91 17.84 -7.69
CA GLN A 114 -11.31 18.04 -8.04
C GLN A 114 -12.17 16.98 -7.39
N ARG A 115 -13.35 17.35 -6.93
CA ARG A 115 -14.34 16.45 -6.33
C ARG A 115 -15.50 16.12 -7.29
N THR A 116 -15.24 16.13 -8.59
CA THR A 116 -16.21 15.80 -9.65
C THR A 116 -16.20 14.32 -9.99
N GLN A 117 -16.83 13.92 -11.09
CA GLN A 117 -16.92 12.53 -11.57
C GLN A 117 -15.57 11.82 -11.75
N ARG A 118 -14.48 12.58 -11.91
CA ARG A 118 -13.10 12.07 -11.95
C ARG A 118 -12.24 12.96 -11.07
N SER A 119 -11.70 12.44 -10.01
CA SER A 119 -10.80 13.19 -9.15
C SER A 119 -9.37 12.69 -9.32
N THR A 120 -8.50 13.57 -9.81
CA THR A 120 -7.06 13.35 -9.75
C THR A 120 -6.58 13.69 -8.36
N PHE A 121 -5.66 12.90 -7.82
CA PHE A 121 -5.12 13.13 -6.50
C PHE A 121 -3.60 12.97 -6.47
N LEU A 122 -2.97 13.64 -5.52
CA LEU A 122 -1.59 13.42 -5.11
C LEU A 122 -1.58 12.72 -3.75
N THR A 123 -0.58 11.89 -3.54
CA THR A 123 -0.33 11.23 -2.26
C THR A 123 1.08 11.51 -1.79
N GLY A 124 1.26 11.62 -0.48
CA GLY A 124 2.56 11.72 0.14
C GLY A 124 2.50 11.24 1.57
N GLY A 125 3.42 10.38 1.97
CA GLY A 125 3.39 9.77 3.29
C GLY A 125 4.73 9.27 3.78
N ILE A 126 4.74 8.86 5.04
CA ILE A 126 5.85 8.17 5.68
C ILE A 126 5.41 6.76 6.02
N ALA A 127 6.34 5.81 6.02
CA ALA A 127 6.03 4.44 6.36
C ALA A 127 7.23 3.73 6.99
N ILE A 128 6.92 2.68 7.72
CA ILE A 128 7.92 1.70 8.16
C ILE A 128 7.86 0.54 7.18
N TYR A 129 9.01 0.23 6.61
CA TYR A 129 9.22 -0.85 5.65
C TYR A 129 9.99 -1.98 6.30
N HIS A 130 9.51 -3.20 6.10
CA HIS A 130 10.22 -4.41 6.49
C HIS A 130 10.51 -5.24 5.25
N ALA A 131 11.78 -5.27 4.85
CA ALA A 131 12.24 -6.12 3.75
C ALA A 131 12.71 -7.47 4.28
N THR A 132 12.31 -8.54 3.62
CA THR A 132 12.71 -9.93 3.95
C THR A 132 13.23 -10.60 2.69
N THR A 133 14.38 -11.24 2.81
CA THR A 133 14.90 -12.14 1.78
C THR A 133 14.61 -13.57 2.22
N GLU A 134 14.11 -14.42 1.32
CA GLU A 134 13.84 -15.82 1.67
C GLU A 134 15.14 -16.54 2.13
N GLU A 135 15.03 -17.36 3.17
CA GLU A 135 16.15 -18.12 3.72
C GLU A 135 16.64 -19.21 2.76
N ILE A 136 17.95 -19.40 2.64
CA ILE A 136 18.54 -20.53 1.94
C ILE A 136 18.91 -21.61 2.94
N THR A 137 18.27 -22.76 2.84
CA THR A 137 18.74 -23.97 3.51
C THR A 137 19.60 -24.77 2.54
N VAL A 138 20.90 -24.78 2.77
CA VAL A 138 21.85 -25.65 2.04
C VAL A 138 22.26 -26.76 2.97
N GLY A 139 21.69 -27.94 2.77
CA GLY A 139 21.87 -29.09 3.68
C GLY A 139 21.20 -28.83 5.03
N THR A 140 21.98 -28.86 6.11
CA THR A 140 21.50 -28.61 7.50
C THR A 140 21.77 -27.18 7.97
N THR A 141 22.37 -26.32 7.14
CA THR A 141 22.73 -24.95 7.52
C THR A 141 21.78 -23.97 6.86
N THR A 142 21.00 -23.26 7.68
CA THR A 142 20.16 -22.14 7.25
C THR A 142 20.95 -20.84 7.37
N VAL A 143 21.19 -20.18 6.26
CA VAL A 143 21.86 -18.85 6.23
C VAL A 143 20.76 -17.80 6.14
N GLU A 144 20.52 -17.11 7.24
CA GLU A 144 19.68 -15.92 7.26
C GLU A 144 20.41 -14.77 6.54
N ARG A 145 19.89 -14.32 5.43
CA ARG A 145 20.33 -13.07 4.81
C ARG A 145 19.35 -11.95 5.18
N GLY A 146 19.77 -11.19 6.13
CA GLY A 146 19.33 -9.92 6.64
C GLY A 146 18.10 -9.26 6.00
N GLY A 147 16.93 -9.56 6.52
CA GLY A 147 15.80 -8.66 6.48
C GLY A 147 16.02 -7.49 7.44
N GLY A 148 15.43 -6.34 7.17
CA GLY A 148 15.54 -5.18 8.06
C GLY A 148 14.31 -4.28 8.02
N THR A 149 14.01 -3.73 9.20
CA THR A 149 12.96 -2.72 9.33
C THR A 149 13.58 -1.34 9.22
N ARG A 150 13.05 -0.50 8.35
CA ARG A 150 13.58 0.82 8.06
C ARG A 150 12.49 1.84 7.82
N PRO A 151 12.66 3.09 8.22
CA PRO A 151 11.77 4.16 7.85
C PRO A 151 11.93 4.51 6.37
N GLY A 152 10.90 5.15 5.83
CA GLY A 152 10.93 5.67 4.49
C GLY A 152 9.75 6.58 4.22
N PHE A 153 9.63 6.99 2.98
CA PHE A 153 8.54 7.85 2.53
C PHE A 153 8.03 7.38 1.17
N ASN A 154 6.85 7.86 0.82
CA ASN A 154 6.27 7.62 -0.48
C ASN A 154 5.64 8.89 -1.04
N VAL A 155 5.59 8.98 -2.36
CA VAL A 155 4.90 10.03 -3.10
C VAL A 155 4.27 9.41 -4.35
N GLY A 156 3.07 9.86 -4.69
CA GLY A 156 2.37 9.30 -5.83
C GLY A 156 1.27 10.19 -6.35
N THR A 157 0.66 9.73 -7.41
CA THR A 157 -0.51 10.34 -8.01
C THR A 157 -1.46 9.28 -8.52
N GLY A 158 -2.72 9.63 -8.65
CA GLY A 158 -3.72 8.71 -9.14
C GLY A 158 -4.99 9.40 -9.58
N ILE A 159 -5.92 8.58 -10.03
CA ILE A 159 -7.26 8.97 -10.46
C ILE A 159 -8.26 8.11 -9.70
N ALA A 160 -9.29 8.74 -9.16
CA ALA A 160 -10.42 8.06 -8.55
C ALA A 160 -11.66 8.28 -9.40
N PHE A 161 -12.43 7.23 -9.61
CA PHE A 161 -13.69 7.22 -10.34
C PHE A 161 -14.79 6.81 -9.37
N PRO A 162 -15.62 7.76 -8.89
CA PRO A 162 -16.75 7.41 -8.06
C PRO A 162 -17.79 6.65 -8.89
N LEU A 163 -18.18 5.50 -8.37
CA LEU A 163 -19.20 4.62 -8.91
C LEU A 163 -20.31 4.43 -7.86
N THR A 164 -21.41 3.79 -8.25
CA THR A 164 -22.50 3.51 -7.29
C THR A 164 -21.99 2.51 -6.23
N GLY A 165 -21.88 2.98 -4.99
CA GLY A 165 -21.51 2.16 -3.84
C GLY A 165 -20.00 2.04 -3.57
N PHE A 166 -19.13 2.47 -4.48
CA PHE A 166 -17.68 2.45 -4.28
C PHE A 166 -16.96 3.45 -5.18
N SER A 167 -15.68 3.64 -4.98
CA SER A 167 -14.82 4.38 -5.92
C SER A 167 -13.71 3.47 -6.43
N ALA A 168 -13.62 3.30 -7.74
CA ALA A 168 -12.45 2.69 -8.35
C ALA A 168 -11.28 3.67 -8.35
N LEU A 169 -10.07 3.18 -8.20
CA LEU A 169 -8.85 4.00 -8.23
C LEU A 169 -7.76 3.35 -9.07
N ALA A 170 -6.95 4.18 -9.69
CA ALA A 170 -5.69 3.80 -10.31
C ALA A 170 -4.60 4.74 -9.80
N GLU A 171 -3.48 4.18 -9.38
CA GLU A 171 -2.42 4.94 -8.70
C GLU A 171 -1.03 4.47 -9.15
N ILE A 172 -0.13 5.42 -9.32
CA ILE A 172 1.31 5.21 -9.43
C ILE A 172 1.96 5.85 -8.21
N ARG A 173 2.84 5.11 -7.54
CA ARG A 173 3.49 5.59 -6.34
C ARG A 173 4.99 5.27 -6.37
N PHE A 174 5.79 6.14 -5.83
CA PHE A 174 7.21 5.94 -5.65
C PHE A 174 7.50 5.77 -4.16
N HIS A 175 8.10 4.65 -3.78
CA HIS A 175 8.48 4.34 -2.42
C HIS A 175 9.99 4.42 -2.27
N VAL A 176 10.43 5.04 -1.20
CA VAL A 176 11.84 5.18 -0.83
C VAL A 176 12.03 4.63 0.57
N MET A 177 12.68 3.49 0.68
CA MET A 177 13.09 2.89 1.95
C MET A 177 14.52 3.35 2.25
N LEU A 178 14.71 4.00 3.38
CA LEU A 178 16.00 4.55 3.81
C LEU A 178 16.88 3.44 4.37
N ALA A 179 17.85 2.98 3.59
CA ALA A 179 18.85 2.00 4.02
C ALA A 179 20.21 2.68 4.23
N GLU A 180 21.04 2.12 5.10
CA GLU A 180 22.30 2.74 5.55
C GLU A 180 23.25 3.12 4.41
N ASN A 181 23.36 2.27 3.39
CA ASN A 181 24.31 2.49 2.30
C ASN A 181 23.69 3.10 1.05
N LYS A 182 22.50 2.62 0.64
CA LYS A 182 21.77 3.11 -0.53
C LYS A 182 20.26 2.87 -0.32
N PRO A 183 19.40 3.83 -0.67
CA PRO A 183 17.96 3.64 -0.56
C PRO A 183 17.49 2.51 -1.47
N ILE A 184 16.47 1.80 -1.02
CA ILE A 184 15.71 0.84 -1.84
C ILE A 184 14.51 1.58 -2.41
N LEU A 185 14.35 1.47 -3.72
CA LEU A 185 13.34 2.20 -4.47
C LEU A 185 12.39 1.22 -5.13
N THR A 186 11.08 1.46 -5.01
CA THR A 186 10.06 0.69 -5.74
C THR A 186 9.00 1.62 -6.34
N LEU A 187 8.43 1.21 -7.46
CA LEU A 187 7.40 1.93 -8.20
C LEU A 187 6.20 1.02 -8.43
N PRO A 188 5.27 0.89 -7.48
CA PRO A 188 4.02 0.20 -7.71
C PRO A 188 3.08 0.99 -8.64
N LEU A 189 2.49 0.24 -9.58
CA LEU A 189 1.39 0.63 -10.44
C LEU A 189 0.19 -0.19 -9.99
N SER A 190 -0.82 0.43 -9.41
CA SER A 190 -1.92 -0.28 -8.79
C SER A 190 -3.28 0.20 -9.24
N VAL A 191 -4.23 -0.70 -9.21
CA VAL A 191 -5.66 -0.42 -9.31
C VAL A 191 -6.34 -0.91 -8.04
N GLY A 192 -7.49 -0.34 -7.71
CA GLY A 192 -8.18 -0.72 -6.49
C GLY A 192 -9.57 -0.17 -6.39
N ALA A 193 -10.18 -0.40 -5.23
CA ALA A 193 -11.48 0.14 -4.90
C ALA A 193 -11.52 0.56 -3.42
N LYS A 194 -12.36 1.56 -3.13
CA LYS A 194 -12.67 2.00 -1.76
C LYS A 194 -14.19 2.21 -1.59
N PHE A 195 -14.70 1.82 -0.42
CA PHE A 195 -16.12 1.79 -0.06
C PHE A 195 -16.41 2.70 1.11
#